data_6de67c4457604560085115ef113c5ad7
#
_entry.id   6de67c4457604560085115ef113c5ad7
#
_cell.length_a   1.000
_cell.length_b   1.000
_cell.length_c   1.000
_cell.angle_alpha   90.00
_cell.angle_beta   90.00
_cell.angle_gamma   90.00
#
_symmetry.space_group_name_H-M   'P 1'
#
loop_
_entity.id
_entity.type
_entity.pdbx_description
1 polymer ?
#
loop_
_entity_poly.entity_id
_entity_poly.type
_entity_poly.pdbx_seq_one_letter_code
_entity_poly.pdbx_strand_id
1 'polypeptide(L)'
;EYNDNVNKVETFFKKPVYKNKYEWYIGGKIDGINDDNVLIEVKNRMNRLFYRLRDYEKVQIFSYLYILELENARLVECYKKQNNCNINVIEVGFDQDYWDNEIMSKVVLFASMFENFMENRDKRVELADILLGTNPA
;
A
#
# COMPACT_ATOMS: atom_id res chain seq x y z
N GLU A 1 -19.74 -8.96 -16.40
CA GLU A 1 -20.05 -8.88 -14.97
C GLU A 1 -18.99 -9.61 -14.17
N TYR A 2 -18.37 -8.95 -13.19
CA TYR A 2 -17.41 -9.59 -12.31
C TYR A 2 -18.19 -10.42 -11.29
N ASN A 3 -17.95 -11.72 -11.27
CA ASN A 3 -18.62 -12.65 -10.38
C ASN A 3 -17.58 -13.41 -9.56
N ASP A 4 -17.31 -12.93 -8.38
CA ASP A 4 -16.40 -13.53 -7.41
C ASP A 4 -17.02 -13.46 -6.02
N ASN A 5 -16.90 -14.52 -5.25
CA ASN A 5 -17.37 -14.53 -3.87
C ASN A 5 -16.33 -13.82 -2.99
N VAL A 6 -16.54 -12.56 -2.74
CA VAL A 6 -15.63 -11.74 -1.95
C VAL A 6 -16.15 -11.55 -0.54
N ASN A 7 -15.38 -11.96 0.43
CA ASN A 7 -15.65 -11.71 1.84
C ASN A 7 -15.05 -10.35 2.23
N LYS A 8 -15.91 -9.40 2.56
CA LYS A 8 -15.49 -8.09 3.06
C LYS A 8 -14.75 -8.26 4.38
N VAL A 9 -13.60 -7.61 4.50
CA VAL A 9 -12.77 -7.65 5.70
C VAL A 9 -12.63 -6.25 6.27
N GLU A 10 -13.02 -6.05 7.54
CA GLU A 10 -12.94 -4.75 8.21
C GLU A 10 -11.76 -4.63 9.19
N THR A 11 -11.00 -5.70 9.36
CA THR A 11 -9.88 -5.77 10.28
C THR A 11 -8.68 -4.98 9.76
N PHE A 12 -8.01 -4.26 10.66
CA PHE A 12 -6.70 -3.69 10.39
C PHE A 12 -5.62 -4.75 10.61
N PHE A 13 -4.80 -4.98 9.59
CA PHE A 13 -3.67 -5.90 9.64
C PHE A 13 -2.35 -5.15 9.73
N LYS A 14 -1.38 -5.71 10.43
CA LYS A 14 -0.02 -5.18 10.48
C LYS A 14 1.01 -6.31 10.60
N LYS A 15 2.20 -6.06 10.08
CA LYS A 15 3.34 -6.99 10.19
C LYS A 15 4.62 -6.20 10.50
N PRO A 16 5.48 -6.68 11.41
CA PRO A 16 6.74 -6.01 11.71
C PRO A 16 7.68 -6.07 10.51
N VAL A 17 8.38 -4.98 10.23
CA VAL A 17 9.31 -4.86 9.08
C VAL A 17 10.72 -4.47 9.48
N TYR A 18 10.88 -3.79 10.60
CA TYR A 18 12.17 -3.30 11.07
C TYR A 18 12.14 -3.06 12.57
N LYS A 19 13.23 -3.37 13.25
CA LYS A 19 13.39 -3.08 14.67
C LYS A 19 14.82 -2.62 14.95
N ASN A 20 14.94 -1.45 15.55
CA ASN A 20 16.18 -0.93 16.14
C ASN A 20 15.82 -0.29 17.49
N LYS A 21 15.73 1.03 17.61
CA LYS A 21 15.19 1.67 18.82
C LYS A 21 13.68 1.51 18.93
N TYR A 22 13.00 1.60 17.78
CA TYR A 22 11.56 1.41 17.68
C TYR A 22 11.27 0.16 16.85
N GLU A 23 10.10 -0.41 17.07
CA GLU A 23 9.58 -1.48 16.24
C GLU A 23 8.64 -0.88 15.20
N TRP A 24 8.95 -1.12 13.92
CA TRP A 24 8.23 -0.57 12.78
C TRP A 24 7.34 -1.63 12.15
N TYR A 25 6.14 -1.22 11.81
CA TYR A 25 5.14 -2.08 11.20
C TYR A 25 4.70 -1.50 9.86
N ILE A 26 4.44 -2.38 8.92
CA ILE A 26 3.61 -2.05 7.77
C ILE A 26 2.20 -2.53 8.06
N GLY A 27 1.19 -1.72 7.74
CA GLY A 27 -0.18 -2.07 8.07
C GLY A 27 -1.20 -1.41 7.16
N GLY A 28 -2.42 -1.96 7.16
CA GLY A 28 -3.53 -1.42 6.39
C GLY A 28 -4.80 -2.23 6.53
N LYS A 29 -5.83 -1.73 5.89
CA LYS A 29 -7.12 -2.41 5.70
C LYS A 29 -7.26 -2.83 4.26
N ILE A 30 -7.71 -4.05 4.05
CA ILE A 30 -7.98 -4.60 2.74
C ILE A 30 -9.49 -4.49 2.42
N ASP A 31 -9.84 -4.51 1.13
CA ASP A 31 -11.24 -4.53 0.72
C ASP A 31 -11.87 -5.90 0.93
N GLY A 32 -11.18 -6.97 0.56
CA GLY A 32 -11.67 -8.32 0.77
C GLY A 32 -10.74 -9.43 0.32
N ILE A 33 -11.15 -10.66 0.61
CA ILE A 33 -10.49 -11.90 0.17
C ILE A 33 -11.59 -12.81 -0.39
N ASN A 34 -11.35 -13.46 -1.52
CA ASN A 34 -12.28 -14.43 -2.07
C ASN A 34 -12.09 -15.82 -1.46
N ASP A 35 -12.95 -16.76 -1.86
CA ASP A 35 -12.93 -18.13 -1.34
C ASP A 35 -11.67 -18.92 -1.68
N ASP A 36 -10.91 -18.48 -2.69
CA ASP A 36 -9.64 -19.07 -3.11
C ASP A 36 -8.41 -18.43 -2.45
N ASN A 37 -8.60 -17.63 -1.41
CA ASN A 37 -7.56 -16.84 -0.73
C ASN A 37 -6.83 -15.85 -1.65
N VAL A 38 -7.54 -15.30 -2.62
CA VAL A 38 -7.04 -14.22 -3.47
C VAL A 38 -7.45 -12.88 -2.88
N LEU A 39 -6.49 -11.98 -2.68
CA LEU A 39 -6.75 -10.61 -2.26
C LEU A 39 -7.53 -9.86 -3.35
N ILE A 40 -8.61 -9.22 -2.97
CA ILE A 40 -9.41 -8.38 -3.88
C ILE A 40 -9.28 -6.93 -3.44
N GLU A 41 -8.73 -6.11 -4.33
CA GLU A 41 -8.65 -4.66 -4.17
C GLU A 41 -9.54 -3.98 -5.21
N VAL A 42 -10.43 -3.11 -4.77
CA VAL A 42 -11.40 -2.43 -5.63
C VAL A 42 -11.01 -0.98 -5.84
N LYS A 43 -10.98 -0.54 -7.09
CA LYS A 43 -10.71 0.85 -7.47
C LYS A 43 -11.87 1.44 -8.26
N ASN A 44 -12.58 2.36 -7.65
CA ASN A 44 -13.60 3.15 -8.33
C ASN A 44 -12.93 4.28 -9.11
N ARG A 45 -12.98 4.20 -10.43
CA ARG A 45 -12.37 5.19 -11.32
C ARG A 45 -13.36 6.31 -11.64
N MET A 46 -12.87 7.54 -11.62
CA MET A 46 -13.71 8.73 -11.86
C MET A 46 -13.96 8.99 -13.35
N ASN A 47 -12.96 8.75 -14.20
CA ASN A 47 -12.99 9.18 -15.60
C ASN A 47 -12.93 8.02 -16.60
N ARG A 48 -12.13 6.98 -16.34
CA ARG A 48 -11.92 5.82 -17.21
C ARG A 48 -11.25 4.67 -16.49
N LEU A 49 -11.35 3.47 -17.04
CA LEU A 49 -10.51 2.34 -16.66
C LEU A 49 -9.07 2.57 -17.13
N PHE A 50 -8.09 2.09 -16.37
CA PHE A 50 -6.67 2.25 -16.73
C PHE A 50 -6.08 1.03 -17.43
N TYR A 51 -6.67 -0.14 -17.25
CA TYR A 51 -6.21 -1.42 -17.80
C TYR A 51 -4.76 -1.76 -17.46
N ARG A 52 -4.23 -1.12 -16.43
CA ARG A 52 -2.87 -1.35 -15.94
C ARG A 52 -2.79 -1.09 -14.43
N LEU A 53 -1.89 -1.80 -13.78
CA LEU A 53 -1.53 -1.55 -12.40
C LEU A 53 -0.61 -0.32 -12.34
N ARG A 54 -0.97 0.68 -11.54
CA ARG A 54 -0.11 1.83 -11.28
C ARG A 54 0.92 1.50 -10.20
N ASP A 55 2.04 2.20 -10.21
CA ASP A 55 3.14 1.91 -9.28
C ASP A 55 2.69 1.96 -7.81
N TYR A 56 1.94 2.98 -7.40
CA TYR A 56 1.45 3.08 -6.02
C TYR A 56 0.41 2.00 -5.67
N GLU A 57 -0.40 1.55 -6.64
CA GLU A 57 -1.34 0.44 -6.45
C GLU A 57 -0.59 -0.89 -6.32
N LYS A 58 0.49 -1.05 -7.07
CA LYS A 58 1.38 -2.20 -6.95
C LYS A 58 2.01 -2.27 -5.56
N VAL A 59 2.54 -1.15 -5.07
CA VAL A 59 3.09 -1.07 -3.71
C VAL A 59 2.03 -1.41 -2.66
N GLN A 60 0.82 -0.88 -2.79
CA GLN A 60 -0.29 -1.17 -1.88
C GLN A 60 -0.64 -2.67 -1.87
N ILE A 61 -0.84 -3.26 -3.04
CA ILE A 61 -1.22 -4.68 -3.17
C ILE A 61 -0.10 -5.59 -2.66
N PHE A 62 1.15 -5.34 -3.03
CA PHE A 62 2.29 -6.11 -2.54
C PHE A 62 2.45 -6.01 -1.02
N SER A 63 2.19 -4.85 -0.44
CA SER A 63 2.18 -4.67 1.02
C SER A 63 1.12 -5.55 1.68
N TYR A 64 -0.08 -5.60 1.14
CA TYR A 64 -1.15 -6.45 1.66
C TYR A 64 -0.85 -7.94 1.50
N LEU A 65 -0.33 -8.34 0.34
CA LEU A 65 0.09 -9.73 0.10
C LEU A 65 1.17 -10.16 1.09
N TYR A 66 2.15 -9.28 1.36
CA TYR A 66 3.20 -9.53 2.34
C TYR A 66 2.64 -9.65 3.77
N ILE A 67 1.76 -8.73 4.19
CA ILE A 67 1.16 -8.74 5.53
C ILE A 67 0.36 -10.01 5.77
N LEU A 68 -0.43 -10.44 4.79
CA LEU A 68 -1.36 -11.56 4.88
C LEU A 68 -0.74 -12.90 4.45
N GLU A 69 0.51 -12.89 3.95
CA GLU A 69 1.18 -14.07 3.43
C GLU A 69 0.39 -14.75 2.29
N LEU A 70 -0.20 -13.93 1.42
CA LEU A 70 -0.91 -14.37 0.23
C LEU A 70 -0.04 -14.23 -1.02
N GLU A 71 -0.28 -15.08 -2.01
CA GLU A 71 0.50 -15.11 -3.25
C GLU A 71 -0.15 -14.34 -4.40
N ASN A 72 -1.49 -14.22 -4.38
CA ASN A 72 -2.24 -13.69 -5.51
C ASN A 72 -3.24 -12.61 -5.09
N ALA A 73 -3.39 -11.62 -5.96
CA ALA A 73 -4.37 -10.56 -5.82
C ALA A 73 -5.06 -10.26 -7.16
N ARG A 74 -6.20 -9.63 -7.08
CA ARG A 74 -6.92 -9.02 -8.20
C ARG A 74 -7.22 -7.57 -7.90
N LEU A 75 -6.79 -6.68 -8.79
CA LEU A 75 -7.26 -5.32 -8.82
C LEU A 75 -8.51 -5.24 -9.69
N VAL A 76 -9.64 -4.94 -9.09
CA VAL A 76 -10.93 -4.80 -9.79
C VAL A 76 -11.19 -3.32 -10.00
N GLU A 77 -11.00 -2.84 -11.23
CA GLU A 77 -11.33 -1.49 -11.62
C GLU A 77 -12.80 -1.39 -12.00
N CYS A 78 -13.48 -0.39 -11.47
CA CYS A 78 -14.87 -0.07 -11.80
C CYS A 78 -14.96 1.37 -12.31
N TYR A 79 -15.58 1.57 -13.46
CA TYR A 79 -15.95 2.88 -13.98
C TYR A 79 -17.41 2.93 -14.32
N LYS A 80 -18.15 3.81 -13.65
CA LYS A 80 -19.58 3.98 -13.86
C LYS A 80 -19.84 5.25 -14.66
N LYS A 81 -20.48 5.08 -15.83
CA LYS A 81 -20.96 6.19 -16.64
C LYS A 81 -22.45 6.00 -16.90
N GLN A 82 -23.27 6.94 -16.43
CA GLN A 82 -24.73 6.85 -16.47
C GLN A 82 -25.22 5.55 -15.80
N ASN A 83 -25.95 4.69 -16.54
CA ASN A 83 -26.44 3.41 -16.03
C ASN A 83 -25.52 2.22 -16.35
N ASN A 84 -24.36 2.47 -17.00
CA ASN A 84 -23.41 1.42 -17.37
C ASN A 84 -22.24 1.39 -16.39
N CYS A 85 -21.90 0.19 -15.93
CA CYS A 85 -20.71 -0.06 -15.13
C CYS A 85 -19.74 -0.92 -15.94
N ASN A 86 -18.57 -0.37 -16.25
CA ASN A 86 -17.49 -1.08 -16.90
C ASN A 86 -16.52 -1.60 -15.84
N ILE A 87 -16.15 -2.87 -15.95
CA ILE A 87 -15.26 -3.53 -15.00
C ILE A 87 -14.07 -4.10 -15.77
N ASN A 88 -12.89 -3.94 -15.21
CA ASN A 88 -11.68 -4.61 -15.66
C ASN A 88 -10.98 -5.24 -14.46
N VAL A 89 -10.42 -6.42 -14.64
CA VAL A 89 -9.71 -7.18 -13.61
C VAL A 89 -8.26 -7.36 -14.02
N ILE A 90 -7.35 -6.99 -13.12
CA ILE A 90 -5.91 -7.14 -13.31
C ILE A 90 -5.42 -8.15 -12.30
N GLU A 91 -4.86 -9.27 -12.78
CA GLU A 91 -4.24 -10.29 -11.95
C GLU A 91 -2.85 -9.84 -11.49
N VAL A 92 -2.55 -10.04 -10.21
CA VAL A 92 -1.27 -9.66 -9.60
C VAL A 92 -0.72 -10.83 -8.81
N GLY A 93 0.47 -11.32 -9.17
CA GLY A 93 1.23 -12.32 -8.41
C GLY A 93 2.28 -11.65 -7.53
N PHE A 94 2.49 -12.18 -6.33
CA PHE A 94 3.56 -11.70 -5.46
C PHE A 94 4.92 -12.09 -6.03
N ASP A 95 5.81 -11.13 -6.13
CA ASP A 95 7.19 -11.29 -6.59
C ASP A 95 8.13 -10.92 -5.43
N GLN A 96 8.80 -11.91 -4.87
CA GLN A 96 9.67 -11.75 -3.70
C GLN A 96 10.85 -10.83 -4.01
N ASP A 97 11.48 -10.96 -5.17
CA ASP A 97 12.63 -10.13 -5.55
C ASP A 97 12.23 -8.67 -5.71
N TYR A 98 11.08 -8.41 -6.34
CA TYR A 98 10.53 -7.05 -6.43
C TYR A 98 10.21 -6.50 -5.05
N TRP A 99 9.57 -7.29 -4.19
CA TRP A 99 9.27 -6.88 -2.82
C TRP A 99 10.54 -6.49 -2.05
N ASP A 100 11.54 -7.33 -2.05
CA ASP A 100 12.77 -7.12 -1.28
C ASP A 100 13.57 -5.92 -1.80
N ASN A 101 13.74 -5.81 -3.12
CA ASN A 101 14.61 -4.81 -3.72
C ASN A 101 13.93 -3.46 -3.92
N GLU A 102 12.64 -3.43 -4.27
CA GLU A 102 11.95 -2.20 -4.63
C GLU A 102 11.07 -1.64 -3.51
N ILE A 103 10.59 -2.45 -2.60
CA ILE A 103 9.70 -1.99 -1.52
C ILE A 103 10.37 -2.09 -0.15
N MET A 104 10.72 -3.29 0.29
CA MET A 104 11.22 -3.52 1.65
C MET A 104 12.53 -2.76 1.91
N SER A 105 13.46 -2.74 0.98
CA SER A 105 14.72 -1.98 1.09
C SER A 105 14.47 -0.50 1.36
N LYS A 106 13.47 0.09 0.70
CA LYS A 106 13.10 1.51 0.88
C LYS A 106 12.37 1.75 2.19
N VAL A 107 11.53 0.82 2.62
CA VAL A 107 10.84 0.86 3.92
C VAL A 107 11.85 0.85 5.06
N VAL A 108 12.81 -0.08 5.04
CA VAL A 108 13.87 -0.19 6.04
C VAL A 108 14.76 1.05 6.05
N LEU A 109 15.15 1.54 4.88
CA LEU A 109 15.93 2.77 4.76
C LEU A 109 15.17 3.96 5.36
N PHE A 110 13.91 4.13 5.03
CA PHE A 110 13.07 5.19 5.59
C PHE A 110 12.98 5.09 7.12
N ALA A 111 12.72 3.90 7.66
CA ALA A 111 12.63 3.68 9.10
C ALA A 111 13.93 4.05 9.81
N SER A 112 15.08 3.62 9.28
CA SER A 112 16.41 3.95 9.80
C SER A 112 16.69 5.45 9.78
N MET A 113 16.41 6.10 8.66
CA MET A 113 16.58 7.56 8.51
C MET A 113 15.66 8.34 9.45
N PHE A 114 14.42 7.91 9.60
CA PHE A 114 13.46 8.54 10.48
C PHE A 114 13.86 8.41 11.96
N GLU A 115 14.34 7.24 12.39
CA GLU A 115 14.89 7.06 13.74
C GLU A 115 16.06 8.04 14.01
N ASN A 116 17.01 8.13 13.07
CA ASN A 116 18.11 9.07 13.18
C ASN A 116 17.63 10.53 13.26
N PHE A 117 16.62 10.89 12.47
CA PHE A 117 16.02 12.21 12.54
C PHE A 117 15.37 12.48 13.91
N MET A 118 14.61 11.50 14.43
CA MET A 118 13.95 11.63 15.74
C MET A 118 14.95 11.79 16.90
N GLU A 119 16.11 11.19 16.80
CA GLU A 119 17.19 11.31 17.79
C GLU A 119 17.97 12.64 17.70
N ASN A 120 17.92 13.30 16.56
CA ASN A 120 18.66 14.56 16.33
C ASN A 120 17.75 15.78 16.59
N ARG A 121 17.94 16.37 17.77
CA ARG A 121 17.16 17.56 18.17
C ARG A 121 17.30 18.72 17.20
N ASP A 122 18.52 18.99 16.73
CA ASP A 122 18.82 20.15 15.88
C ASP A 122 18.10 20.03 14.54
N LYS A 123 18.11 18.83 13.92
CA LYS A 123 17.36 18.57 12.68
C LYS A 123 15.85 18.71 12.86
N ARG A 124 15.30 18.30 14.01
CA ARG A 124 13.87 18.45 14.30
C ARG A 124 13.50 19.93 14.46
N VAL A 125 14.33 20.72 15.15
CA VAL A 125 14.12 22.16 15.31
C VAL A 125 14.20 22.86 13.95
N GLU A 126 15.21 22.55 13.14
CA GLU A 126 15.37 23.09 11.79
C GLU A 126 14.14 22.83 10.92
N LEU A 127 13.62 21.61 10.91
CA LEU A 127 12.40 21.27 10.17
C LEU A 127 11.18 22.03 10.70
N ALA A 128 11.02 22.13 12.03
CA ALA A 128 9.95 22.88 12.63
C ALA A 128 10.00 24.38 12.24
N ASP A 129 11.18 24.96 12.24
CA ASP A 129 11.37 26.36 11.82
C ASP A 129 11.01 26.58 10.35
N ILE A 130 11.39 25.64 9.47
CA ILE A 130 11.01 25.69 8.05
C ILE A 130 9.48 25.60 7.89
N LEU A 131 8.84 24.64 8.56
CA LEU A 131 7.38 24.44 8.47
C LEU A 131 6.58 25.62 9.05
N LEU A 132 7.10 26.28 10.09
CA LEU A 132 6.46 27.44 10.70
C LEU A 132 6.81 28.76 10.01
N GLY A 133 7.71 28.74 9.02
CA GLY A 133 8.16 29.93 8.33
C GLY A 133 9.01 30.88 9.18
N THR A 134 9.61 30.40 10.26
CA THR A 134 10.44 31.17 11.20
C THR A 134 11.91 31.20 10.80
N ASN A 135 12.32 30.30 9.89
CA ASN A 135 13.65 30.28 9.32
C ASN A 135 13.60 30.85 7.88
N PRO A 136 14.23 31.99 7.59
CA PRO A 136 14.39 32.46 6.23
C PRO A 136 15.31 31.47 5.48
N ALA A 137 14.73 30.79 4.53
CA ALA A 137 15.46 29.84 3.68
C ALA A 137 16.59 30.52 2.93
#